data_1ed6edf2a19a3db0b20776d13b1ba322
#
_entry.id   1ed6edf2a19a3db0b20776d13b1ba322
#
_cell.length_a   1.000
_cell.length_b   1.000
_cell.length_c   1.000
_cell.angle_alpha   90.00
_cell.angle_beta   90.00
_cell.angle_gamma   90.00
#
_symmetry.space_group_name_H-M   'P 1'
#
loop_
_entity.id
_entity.type
_entity.pdbx_description
1 polymer ?
#
loop_
_entity_poly.entity_id
_entity_poly.type
_entity_poly.pdbx_seq_one_letter_code
_entity_poly.pdbx_strand_id
1 'polypeptide(L)'
;MHVIVEYAGSPVIVVHGGAGSWRRVFDDPDYPYSLKDIVGLIRRSLEHGFNVLVKEGSVRAVIEAVKVLEDSGMLNAGWGSALNLLGEAEMDASLMSSDGLVGAVGAVKYPKNPIELAYLIAKETDHVLVVGNGADMLAKRFGLPQREPPPDHIVKRYNRLMSELSQGKATTLRWRKIRLLAQRYGLLADTVGAVALDEKGVLAAASSTGGIWLKHPGRIGDTPIPGAGFYADSNVAVVATGYGEVIVKSMASKTIADSLAKGLSLEEACRKAIEKAEEVGGKRVIGLIAVTRNGEVCLAYDTEGMPSGYMYKGGIRIIEL
;
A
#
# COMPACT_ATOMS: atom_id res chain seq x y z
N MET A 1 -12.50 12.87 7.97
CA MET A 1 -12.60 12.24 6.64
C MET A 1 -12.34 13.29 5.57
N HIS A 2 -11.35 13.05 4.72
CA HIS A 2 -11.03 13.84 3.55
C HIS A 2 -11.34 13.00 2.31
N VAL A 3 -12.05 13.56 1.33
CA VAL A 3 -12.35 12.89 0.05
C VAL A 3 -12.16 13.92 -1.05
N ILE A 4 -11.21 13.65 -1.94
CA ILE A 4 -10.90 14.47 -3.11
C ILE A 4 -11.23 13.62 -4.33
N VAL A 5 -12.18 14.06 -5.15
CA VAL A 5 -12.51 13.43 -6.42
C VAL A 5 -12.34 14.44 -7.54
N GLU A 6 -11.57 14.07 -8.55
CA GLU A 6 -11.28 14.94 -9.69
C GLU A 6 -11.29 14.14 -10.99
N TYR A 7 -11.56 14.82 -12.10
CA TYR A 7 -11.48 14.23 -13.42
C TYR A 7 -10.10 14.50 -14.03
N ALA A 8 -9.35 13.44 -14.27
CA ALA A 8 -8.02 13.48 -14.87
C ALA A 8 -8.01 12.99 -16.33
N GLY A 9 -9.01 12.21 -16.74
CA GLY A 9 -9.03 11.53 -18.03
C GLY A 9 -8.09 10.34 -18.11
N SER A 10 -7.73 9.92 -19.32
CA SER A 10 -6.84 8.80 -19.62
C SER A 10 -5.70 9.28 -20.54
N PRO A 11 -4.42 8.84 -20.35
CA PRO A 11 -3.94 7.98 -19.27
C PRO A 11 -3.76 8.74 -17.96
N VAL A 12 -3.90 8.04 -16.83
CA VAL A 12 -3.68 8.58 -15.48
C VAL A 12 -3.10 7.52 -14.54
N ILE A 13 -2.19 7.94 -13.67
CA ILE A 13 -1.67 7.14 -12.55
C ILE A 13 -1.83 7.89 -11.24
N VAL A 14 -2.22 7.18 -10.19
CA VAL A 14 -2.37 7.69 -8.82
C VAL A 14 -1.46 6.88 -7.90
N VAL A 15 -0.79 7.55 -6.95
CA VAL A 15 0.16 6.92 -6.02
C VAL A 15 -0.12 7.43 -4.61
N HIS A 16 0.07 6.57 -3.60
CA HIS A 16 0.12 6.96 -2.19
C HIS A 16 1.31 6.36 -1.46
N GLY A 17 1.79 7.06 -0.44
CA GLY A 17 2.88 6.64 0.46
C GLY A 17 2.41 6.12 1.83
N GLY A 18 1.09 5.85 1.97
CA GLY A 18 0.51 5.32 3.19
C GLY A 18 -0.32 6.34 3.98
N ALA A 19 -1.39 5.84 4.61
CA ALA A 19 -2.28 6.64 5.46
C ALA A 19 -1.96 6.40 6.93
N GLY A 20 -1.69 7.48 7.69
CA GLY A 20 -1.30 7.32 9.08
C GLY A 20 -1.12 8.63 9.85
N SER A 21 -0.44 8.54 11.00
CA SER A 21 -0.11 9.68 11.86
C SER A 21 1.26 10.26 11.47
N TRP A 22 1.32 10.91 10.33
CA TRP A 22 2.57 11.42 9.74
C TRP A 22 3.36 12.39 10.65
N ARG A 23 2.68 13.19 11.48
CA ARG A 23 3.37 14.03 12.47
C ARG A 23 4.23 13.19 13.40
N ARG A 24 3.68 12.07 13.92
CA ARG A 24 4.45 11.15 14.77
C ARG A 24 5.59 10.44 14.05
N VAL A 25 5.48 10.27 12.72
CA VAL A 25 6.57 9.74 11.90
C VAL A 25 7.72 10.71 11.92
N PHE A 26 7.46 11.99 11.64
CA PHE A 26 8.49 13.02 11.60
C PHE A 26 9.04 13.38 13.01
N ASP A 27 8.25 13.17 14.06
CA ASP A 27 8.69 13.32 15.46
C ASP A 27 9.50 12.11 15.97
N ASP A 28 9.55 10.99 15.22
CA ASP A 28 10.32 9.81 15.60
C ASP A 28 11.83 10.09 15.44
N PRO A 29 12.63 9.97 16.53
CA PRO A 29 14.05 10.33 16.48
C PRO A 29 14.88 9.42 15.56
N ASP A 30 14.38 8.24 15.23
CA ASP A 30 15.06 7.31 14.33
C ASP A 30 14.68 7.53 12.85
N TYR A 31 13.68 8.38 12.54
CA TYR A 31 13.23 8.63 11.17
C TYR A 31 13.98 9.82 10.55
N PRO A 32 14.88 9.61 9.58
CA PRO A 32 15.78 10.66 9.11
C PRO A 32 15.22 11.55 7.99
N TYR A 33 13.99 11.32 7.54
CA TYR A 33 13.42 12.00 6.37
C TYR A 33 12.41 13.07 6.74
N SER A 34 12.31 14.10 5.92
CA SER A 34 11.36 15.21 6.04
C SER A 34 10.14 15.03 5.15
N LEU A 35 9.10 15.87 5.37
CA LEU A 35 7.95 15.93 4.46
C LEU A 35 8.38 16.22 3.01
N LYS A 36 9.38 17.08 2.81
CA LYS A 36 9.90 17.39 1.47
C LYS A 36 10.48 16.15 0.78
N ASP A 37 11.16 15.28 1.53
CA ASP A 37 11.71 14.04 0.96
C ASP A 37 10.59 13.09 0.53
N ILE A 38 9.53 12.97 1.33
CA ILE A 38 8.36 12.15 1.00
C ILE A 38 7.61 12.71 -0.21
N VAL A 39 7.35 14.02 -0.25
CA VAL A 39 6.73 14.69 -1.41
C VAL A 39 7.57 14.47 -2.67
N GLY A 40 8.90 14.61 -2.55
CA GLY A 40 9.83 14.32 -3.64
C GLY A 40 9.80 12.88 -4.11
N LEU A 41 9.64 11.93 -3.19
CA LEU A 41 9.51 10.50 -3.52
C LEU A 41 8.19 10.21 -4.25
N ILE A 42 7.05 10.72 -3.77
CA ILE A 42 5.75 10.59 -4.46
C ILE A 42 5.84 11.16 -5.87
N ARG A 43 6.45 12.33 -6.05
CA ARG A 43 6.67 12.92 -7.38
C ARG A 43 7.48 12.00 -8.29
N ARG A 44 8.62 11.48 -7.84
CA ARG A 44 9.46 10.56 -8.64
C ARG A 44 8.70 9.29 -9.03
N SER A 45 7.93 8.72 -8.09
CA SER A 45 7.10 7.54 -8.35
C SER A 45 6.05 7.81 -9.43
N LEU A 46 5.37 8.96 -9.35
CA LEU A 46 4.39 9.38 -10.35
C LEU A 46 5.02 9.61 -11.72
N GLU A 47 6.13 10.35 -11.79
CA GLU A 47 6.83 10.66 -13.04
C GLU A 47 7.37 9.38 -13.71
N HIS A 48 7.98 8.48 -12.93
CA HIS A 48 8.46 7.20 -13.45
C HIS A 48 7.30 6.32 -13.92
N GLY A 49 6.28 6.13 -13.08
CA GLY A 49 5.11 5.33 -13.40
C GLY A 49 4.35 5.86 -14.62
N PHE A 50 4.18 7.19 -14.74
CA PHE A 50 3.51 7.78 -15.90
C PHE A 50 4.30 7.59 -17.21
N ASN A 51 5.64 7.71 -17.16
CA ASN A 51 6.48 7.43 -18.31
C ASN A 51 6.36 5.99 -18.79
N VAL A 52 6.18 5.03 -17.87
CA VAL A 52 5.92 3.62 -18.19
C VAL A 52 4.49 3.44 -18.68
N LEU A 53 3.50 4.13 -18.07
CA LEU A 53 2.09 4.06 -18.44
C LEU A 53 1.86 4.35 -19.93
N VAL A 54 2.47 5.41 -20.44
CA VAL A 54 2.31 5.80 -21.85
C VAL A 54 3.03 4.87 -22.83
N LYS A 55 4.00 4.08 -22.38
CA LYS A 55 4.80 3.18 -23.23
C LYS A 55 4.33 1.73 -23.17
N GLU A 56 4.02 1.24 -21.96
CA GLU A 56 3.85 -0.17 -21.65
C GLU A 56 2.49 -0.52 -21.07
N GLY A 57 1.67 0.50 -20.72
CA GLY A 57 0.33 0.34 -20.17
C GLY A 57 0.28 0.29 -18.64
N SER A 58 -0.94 0.16 -18.11
CA SER A 58 -1.29 0.35 -16.71
C SER A 58 -0.62 -0.68 -15.78
N VAL A 59 -0.54 -1.95 -16.17
CA VAL A 59 0.05 -3.04 -15.36
C VAL A 59 1.52 -2.76 -15.05
N ARG A 60 2.34 -2.48 -16.06
CA ARG A 60 3.76 -2.15 -15.82
C ARG A 60 3.92 -0.84 -15.09
N ALA A 61 3.08 0.13 -15.36
CA ALA A 61 3.13 1.44 -14.72
C ALA A 61 2.97 1.37 -13.20
N VAL A 62 1.96 0.63 -12.70
CA VAL A 62 1.75 0.50 -11.24
C VAL A 62 2.86 -0.29 -10.57
N ILE A 63 3.42 -1.31 -11.24
CA ILE A 63 4.57 -2.07 -10.74
C ILE A 63 5.78 -1.15 -10.59
N GLU A 64 6.16 -0.44 -11.65
CA GLU A 64 7.33 0.42 -11.64
C GLU A 64 7.17 1.62 -10.68
N ALA A 65 5.96 2.16 -10.53
CA ALA A 65 5.69 3.19 -9.53
C ALA A 65 5.88 2.65 -8.09
N VAL A 66 5.36 1.45 -7.79
CA VAL A 66 5.53 0.81 -6.48
C VAL A 66 6.99 0.45 -6.21
N LYS A 67 7.77 -0.01 -7.21
CA LYS A 67 9.20 -0.30 -7.07
C LYS A 67 10.01 0.93 -6.65
N VAL A 68 9.69 2.11 -7.18
CA VAL A 68 10.32 3.37 -6.74
C VAL A 68 10.10 3.61 -5.25
N LEU A 69 8.90 3.28 -4.74
CA LEU A 69 8.57 3.42 -3.32
C LEU A 69 9.26 2.34 -2.47
N GLU A 70 9.29 1.08 -2.93
CA GLU A 70 9.98 -0.05 -2.27
C GLU A 70 11.49 0.19 -2.14
N ASP A 71 12.13 0.74 -3.17
CA ASP A 71 13.58 0.97 -3.22
C ASP A 71 14.02 2.18 -2.37
N SER A 72 13.10 3.03 -1.96
CA SER A 72 13.43 4.30 -1.29
C SER A 72 14.00 4.13 0.12
N GLY A 73 13.63 3.09 0.84
CA GLY A 73 13.90 2.94 2.27
C GLY A 73 13.13 3.93 3.18
N MET A 74 12.38 4.87 2.60
CA MET A 74 11.66 5.93 3.34
C MET A 74 10.31 5.47 3.85
N LEU A 75 9.65 4.52 3.14
CA LEU A 75 8.31 4.04 3.42
C LEU A 75 8.33 2.58 3.89
N ASN A 76 7.26 2.14 4.53
CA ASN A 76 7.15 0.78 5.04
C ASN A 76 6.79 -0.22 3.92
N ALA A 77 7.68 -0.37 2.96
CA ALA A 77 7.61 -1.33 1.86
C ALA A 77 9.02 -1.64 1.35
N GLY A 78 9.24 -2.81 0.78
CA GLY A 78 10.52 -3.21 0.22
C GLY A 78 11.69 -3.05 1.18
N TRP A 79 12.67 -2.21 0.83
CA TRP A 79 13.87 -1.98 1.64
C TRP A 79 13.55 -1.34 3.02
N GLY A 80 12.57 -0.42 3.10
CA GLY A 80 12.14 0.26 4.32
C GLY A 80 11.13 -0.50 5.18
N SER A 81 10.90 -1.79 4.92
CA SER A 81 9.90 -2.60 5.62
C SER A 81 10.11 -2.68 7.11
N ALA A 82 9.02 -2.55 7.87
CA ALA A 82 8.99 -2.79 9.31
C ALA A 82 9.42 -4.22 9.65
N LEU A 83 10.10 -4.36 10.80
CA LEU A 83 10.57 -5.67 11.28
C LEU A 83 9.56 -6.33 12.21
N ASN A 84 9.44 -7.65 12.10
CA ASN A 84 8.63 -8.50 12.97
C ASN A 84 9.27 -8.70 14.34
N LEU A 85 8.67 -9.49 15.24
CA LEU A 85 9.21 -9.79 16.58
C LEU A 85 10.57 -10.48 16.56
N LEU A 86 10.96 -11.10 15.45
CA LEU A 86 12.27 -11.77 15.30
C LEU A 86 13.32 -10.87 14.65
N GLY A 87 13.00 -9.61 14.35
CA GLY A 87 13.89 -8.68 13.66
C GLY A 87 14.01 -8.94 12.15
N GLU A 88 13.03 -9.61 11.56
CA GLU A 88 13.01 -9.95 10.15
C GLU A 88 11.95 -9.09 9.42
N ALA A 89 12.24 -8.64 8.20
CA ALA A 89 11.22 -8.08 7.33
C ALA A 89 10.47 -9.21 6.63
N GLU A 90 9.18 -9.27 6.85
CA GLU A 90 8.23 -10.10 6.10
C GLU A 90 7.31 -9.17 5.32
N MET A 91 7.38 -9.23 3.99
CA MET A 91 6.72 -8.29 3.11
C MET A 91 5.51 -8.92 2.44
N ASP A 92 4.51 -8.08 2.16
CA ASP A 92 3.32 -8.46 1.40
C ASP A 92 3.23 -7.55 0.17
N ALA A 93 2.80 -8.09 -0.98
CA ALA A 93 2.53 -7.30 -2.18
C ALA A 93 1.43 -7.92 -3.03
N SER A 94 0.82 -7.11 -3.89
CA SER A 94 -0.27 -7.55 -4.74
C SER A 94 -0.43 -6.71 -5.99
N LEU A 95 -1.01 -7.34 -7.01
CA LEU A 95 -1.34 -6.75 -8.29
C LEU A 95 -2.66 -7.31 -8.81
N MET A 96 -3.51 -6.45 -9.38
CA MET A 96 -4.71 -6.85 -10.10
C MET A 96 -4.98 -5.91 -11.26
N SER A 97 -5.44 -6.45 -12.39
CA SER A 97 -5.85 -5.64 -13.52
C SER A 97 -7.20 -6.07 -14.11
N SER A 98 -7.85 -5.14 -14.79
CA SER A 98 -9.19 -5.35 -15.36
C SER A 98 -9.22 -6.34 -16.52
N ASP A 99 -8.07 -6.72 -17.07
CA ASP A 99 -7.93 -7.75 -18.11
C ASP A 99 -7.69 -9.16 -17.55
N GLY A 100 -7.81 -9.33 -16.21
CA GLY A 100 -7.83 -10.63 -15.55
C GLY A 100 -6.53 -11.06 -14.88
N LEU A 101 -5.47 -10.25 -14.89
CA LEU A 101 -4.23 -10.56 -14.19
C LEU A 101 -4.40 -10.33 -12.69
N VAL A 102 -4.12 -11.35 -11.87
CA VAL A 102 -4.18 -11.26 -10.40
C VAL A 102 -3.02 -12.03 -9.79
N GLY A 103 -2.23 -11.38 -8.95
CA GLY A 103 -1.14 -12.02 -8.22
C GLY A 103 -0.84 -11.34 -6.90
N ALA A 104 -0.51 -12.14 -5.89
CA ALA A 104 -0.19 -11.64 -4.57
C ALA A 104 0.84 -12.52 -3.87
N VAL A 105 1.60 -11.91 -2.98
CA VAL A 105 2.54 -12.57 -2.08
C VAL A 105 2.40 -12.06 -0.66
N GLY A 106 2.63 -12.94 0.32
CA GLY A 106 2.59 -12.56 1.72
C GLY A 106 3.72 -13.18 2.52
N ALA A 107 4.18 -12.48 3.55
CA ALA A 107 5.25 -12.89 4.46
C ALA A 107 6.53 -13.35 3.72
N VAL A 108 6.89 -12.67 2.61
CA VAL A 108 8.12 -12.97 1.85
C VAL A 108 9.31 -12.20 2.41
N LYS A 109 10.48 -12.83 2.39
CA LYS A 109 11.73 -12.28 2.96
C LYS A 109 12.82 -12.06 1.92
N TYR A 110 12.79 -12.82 0.84
CA TYR A 110 13.89 -12.89 -0.12
C TYR A 110 13.88 -11.75 -1.15
N PRO A 111 12.76 -11.46 -1.87
CA PRO A 111 12.82 -10.56 -3.02
C PRO A 111 13.11 -9.12 -2.61
N LYS A 112 13.98 -8.43 -3.38
CA LYS A 112 14.20 -6.99 -3.23
C LYS A 112 12.90 -6.21 -3.42
N ASN A 113 12.16 -6.54 -4.48
CA ASN A 113 10.88 -5.94 -4.82
C ASN A 113 9.76 -7.00 -4.78
N PRO A 114 9.02 -7.11 -3.67
CA PRO A 114 7.92 -8.07 -3.57
C PRO A 114 6.82 -7.84 -4.61
N ILE A 115 6.62 -6.61 -5.09
CA ILE A 115 5.65 -6.34 -6.17
C ILE A 115 6.00 -7.04 -7.48
N GLU A 116 7.29 -7.15 -7.83
CA GLU A 116 7.73 -7.89 -9.03
C GLU A 116 7.44 -9.38 -8.88
N LEU A 117 7.60 -9.94 -7.67
CA LEU A 117 7.24 -11.35 -7.42
C LEU A 117 5.73 -11.57 -7.55
N ALA A 118 4.90 -10.65 -7.03
CA ALA A 118 3.44 -10.73 -7.20
C ALA A 118 3.04 -10.74 -8.68
N TYR A 119 3.69 -9.92 -9.50
CA TYR A 119 3.50 -9.93 -10.96
C TYR A 119 3.91 -11.25 -11.60
N LEU A 120 5.08 -11.80 -11.26
CA LEU A 120 5.54 -13.06 -11.81
C LEU A 120 4.67 -14.25 -11.39
N ILE A 121 4.12 -14.24 -10.19
CA ILE A 121 3.12 -15.25 -9.78
C ILE A 121 1.90 -15.18 -10.68
N ALA A 122 1.35 -13.97 -10.90
CA ALA A 122 0.21 -13.79 -11.77
C ALA A 122 0.46 -14.22 -13.23
N LYS A 123 1.68 -13.97 -13.73
CA LYS A 123 2.03 -14.18 -15.14
C LYS A 123 2.52 -15.58 -15.45
N GLU A 124 3.29 -16.19 -14.55
CA GLU A 124 4.04 -17.42 -14.83
C GLU A 124 3.45 -18.64 -14.10
N THR A 125 2.34 -18.46 -13.33
CA THR A 125 1.67 -19.55 -12.63
C THR A 125 0.16 -19.43 -12.70
N ASP A 126 -0.56 -20.50 -12.34
CA ASP A 126 -2.02 -20.48 -12.19
C ASP A 126 -2.45 -20.05 -10.77
N HIS A 127 -1.51 -19.64 -9.92
CA HIS A 127 -1.80 -19.26 -8.55
C HIS A 127 -2.10 -17.76 -8.44
N VAL A 128 -3.02 -17.41 -7.55
CA VAL A 128 -3.34 -16.02 -7.21
C VAL A 128 -2.51 -15.53 -6.03
N LEU A 129 -2.29 -16.36 -5.01
CA LEU A 129 -1.59 -15.97 -3.78
C LEU A 129 -0.65 -17.08 -3.32
N VAL A 130 0.64 -16.75 -3.18
CA VAL A 130 1.67 -17.63 -2.63
C VAL A 130 2.37 -16.93 -1.47
N VAL A 131 2.64 -17.65 -0.36
CA VAL A 131 3.15 -17.00 0.88
C VAL A 131 4.41 -17.68 1.42
N GLY A 132 5.19 -16.92 2.22
CA GLY A 132 6.33 -17.41 2.99
C GLY A 132 7.40 -18.08 2.13
N ASN A 133 7.99 -19.17 2.65
CA ASN A 133 9.09 -19.87 1.99
C ASN A 133 8.77 -20.36 0.58
N GLY A 134 7.50 -20.72 0.31
CA GLY A 134 7.09 -21.14 -1.04
C GLY A 134 7.23 -20.01 -2.06
N ALA A 135 6.84 -18.80 -1.68
CA ALA A 135 7.00 -17.61 -2.51
C ALA A 135 8.49 -17.21 -2.65
N ASP A 136 9.29 -17.30 -1.57
CA ASP A 136 10.74 -17.05 -1.62
C ASP A 136 11.50 -18.03 -2.53
N MET A 137 11.06 -19.30 -2.58
CA MET A 137 11.59 -20.28 -3.52
C MET A 137 11.29 -19.89 -4.98
N LEU A 138 10.07 -19.42 -5.28
CA LEU A 138 9.71 -18.92 -6.61
C LEU A 138 10.51 -17.66 -6.97
N ALA A 139 10.69 -16.73 -6.02
CA ALA A 139 11.52 -15.54 -6.24
C ALA A 139 12.95 -15.90 -6.70
N LYS A 140 13.57 -16.87 -6.02
CA LYS A 140 14.89 -17.40 -6.39
C LYS A 140 14.87 -18.07 -7.77
N ARG A 141 13.86 -18.88 -8.06
CA ARG A 141 13.70 -19.57 -9.35
C ARG A 141 13.49 -18.61 -10.50
N PHE A 142 12.78 -17.52 -10.29
CA PHE A 142 12.59 -16.44 -11.26
C PHE A 142 13.82 -15.53 -11.39
N GLY A 143 14.87 -15.73 -10.59
CA GLY A 143 16.09 -14.94 -10.65
C GLY A 143 15.94 -13.52 -10.10
N LEU A 144 14.95 -13.28 -9.23
CA LEU A 144 14.77 -11.97 -8.61
C LEU A 144 15.94 -11.64 -7.68
N PRO A 145 16.37 -10.37 -7.62
CA PRO A 145 17.40 -9.93 -6.68
C PRO A 145 16.97 -10.16 -5.25
N GLN A 146 17.93 -10.54 -4.41
CA GLN A 146 17.73 -10.62 -2.97
C GLN A 146 17.64 -9.22 -2.35
N ARG A 147 16.78 -9.06 -1.34
CA ARG A 147 16.66 -7.84 -0.54
C ARG A 147 17.97 -7.55 0.19
N GLU A 148 18.34 -6.29 0.22
CA GLU A 148 19.45 -5.79 1.03
C GLU A 148 19.12 -5.83 2.54
N PRO A 149 20.12 -5.81 3.43
CA PRO A 149 19.89 -5.62 4.86
C PRO A 149 19.03 -4.37 5.14
N PRO A 150 18.23 -4.36 6.21
CA PRO A 150 17.41 -3.18 6.54
C PRO A 150 18.28 -1.93 6.72
N PRO A 151 17.79 -0.74 6.34
CA PRO A 151 18.49 0.53 6.61
C PRO A 151 18.72 0.75 8.12
N ASP A 152 19.78 1.49 8.48
CA ASP A 152 20.16 1.74 9.87
C ASP A 152 19.02 2.32 10.73
N HIS A 153 18.20 3.24 10.17
CA HIS A 153 17.09 3.85 10.90
C HIS A 153 15.99 2.82 11.24
N ILE A 154 15.78 1.83 10.37
CA ILE A 154 14.85 0.71 10.64
C ILE A 154 15.38 -0.17 11.77
N VAL A 155 16.68 -0.50 11.77
CA VAL A 155 17.32 -1.29 12.83
C VAL A 155 17.31 -0.53 14.17
N LYS A 156 17.64 0.76 14.18
CA LYS A 156 17.59 1.60 15.39
C LYS A 156 16.19 1.63 15.98
N ARG A 157 15.17 1.87 15.16
CA ARG A 157 13.78 1.87 15.60
C ARG A 157 13.34 0.51 16.14
N TYR A 158 13.70 -0.59 15.49
CA TYR A 158 13.42 -1.94 15.99
C TYR A 158 14.01 -2.15 17.38
N ASN A 159 15.30 -1.84 17.57
CA ASN A 159 15.98 -2.02 18.84
C ASN A 159 15.35 -1.18 19.97
N ARG A 160 14.96 0.06 19.68
CA ARG A 160 14.23 0.91 20.62
C ARG A 160 12.88 0.30 21.01
N LEU A 161 12.08 -0.11 20.03
CA LEU A 161 10.77 -0.73 20.28
C LEU A 161 10.91 -2.04 21.08
N MET A 162 11.90 -2.87 20.81
CA MET A 162 12.19 -4.09 21.57
C MET A 162 12.62 -3.78 23.01
N SER A 163 13.42 -2.74 23.23
CA SER A 163 13.78 -2.26 24.57
C SER A 163 12.57 -1.77 25.37
N GLU A 164 11.69 -0.98 24.74
CA GLU A 164 10.43 -0.53 25.35
C GLU A 164 9.53 -1.71 25.72
N LEU A 165 9.48 -2.72 24.85
CA LEU A 165 8.73 -3.95 25.07
C LEU A 165 9.26 -4.71 26.30
N SER A 166 10.58 -4.93 26.41
CA SER A 166 11.22 -5.64 27.51
C SER A 166 11.03 -4.94 28.87
N GLN A 167 10.90 -3.60 28.87
CA GLN A 167 10.63 -2.79 30.05
C GLN A 167 9.15 -2.75 30.44
N GLY A 168 8.28 -3.50 29.78
CA GLY A 168 6.84 -3.48 29.99
C GLY A 168 6.16 -2.17 29.60
N LYS A 169 6.88 -1.25 28.96
CA LYS A 169 6.36 0.03 28.45
C LYS A 169 5.58 -0.16 27.16
N ALA A 170 5.97 -1.16 26.38
CA ALA A 170 5.27 -1.53 25.16
C ALA A 170 4.12 -2.49 25.47
N THR A 171 2.91 -2.03 25.38
CA THR A 171 1.71 -2.89 25.52
C THR A 171 1.39 -3.65 24.24
N THR A 172 2.34 -3.74 23.34
CA THR A 172 2.23 -4.33 22.00
C THR A 172 1.89 -5.81 21.98
N LEU A 173 2.28 -6.59 23.02
CA LEU A 173 1.96 -8.03 23.11
C LEU A 173 0.52 -8.34 23.55
N ARG A 174 -0.26 -7.38 23.98
CA ARG A 174 -1.67 -7.59 24.27
C ARG A 174 -2.52 -7.31 23.01
N TRP A 175 -2.41 -8.16 22.04
CA TRP A 175 -3.19 -8.20 20.79
C TRP A 175 -4.73 -8.11 20.98
N ARG A 176 -5.20 -7.80 22.17
CA ARG A 176 -6.62 -7.87 22.51
C ARG A 176 -7.48 -6.84 21.81
N LYS A 177 -6.91 -5.70 21.35
CA LYS A 177 -7.67 -4.70 20.59
C LYS A 177 -6.70 -3.83 19.78
N ILE A 178 -6.79 -3.90 18.49
CA ILE A 178 -6.10 -3.05 17.49
C ILE A 178 -6.14 -1.55 17.87
N ARG A 179 -7.22 -1.09 18.47
CA ARG A 179 -7.43 0.27 18.95
C ARG A 179 -6.37 0.79 19.94
N LEU A 180 -5.90 -0.07 20.84
CA LEU A 180 -4.91 0.31 21.85
C LEU A 180 -3.50 0.39 21.27
N LEU A 181 -3.20 -0.42 20.28
CA LEU A 181 -1.94 -0.38 19.55
C LEU A 181 -1.79 0.91 18.75
N ALA A 182 -2.84 1.30 18.04
CA ALA A 182 -2.87 2.51 17.22
C ALA A 182 -2.71 3.80 18.04
N GLN A 183 -3.42 3.90 19.15
CA GLN A 183 -3.45 5.12 19.97
C GLN A 183 -2.15 5.35 20.74
N ARG A 184 -1.40 4.30 21.06
CA ARG A 184 -0.24 4.38 21.97
C ARG A 184 1.10 4.46 21.26
N TYR A 185 1.23 3.90 20.06
CA TYR A 185 2.52 3.77 19.36
C TYR A 185 2.58 4.46 17.99
N GLY A 186 1.49 5.13 17.56
CA GLY A 186 1.47 5.70 16.22
C GLY A 186 1.93 4.66 15.21
N LEU A 187 1.26 3.49 15.21
CA LEU A 187 1.60 2.43 14.29
C LEU A 187 1.47 2.97 12.87
N LEU A 188 2.61 3.12 12.23
CA LEU A 188 2.74 3.44 10.84
C LEU A 188 2.31 2.20 10.06
N ALA A 189 1.07 2.18 9.67
CA ALA A 189 0.60 1.30 8.63
C ALA A 189 0.83 2.02 7.30
N ASP A 190 2.10 2.14 6.90
CA ASP A 190 2.48 2.85 5.68
C ASP A 190 2.61 1.85 4.54
N THR A 191 1.49 1.26 4.14
CA THR A 191 1.36 0.53 2.88
C THR A 191 1.53 1.51 1.73
N VAL A 192 2.33 1.18 0.73
CA VAL A 192 2.43 1.96 -0.50
C VAL A 192 1.54 1.36 -1.59
N GLY A 193 1.07 2.20 -2.53
CA GLY A 193 0.26 1.69 -3.62
C GLY A 193 0.14 2.63 -4.80
N ALA A 194 -0.28 2.05 -5.92
CA ALA A 194 -0.56 2.75 -7.15
C ALA A 194 -1.78 2.15 -7.86
N VAL A 195 -2.58 3.02 -8.49
CA VAL A 195 -3.63 2.62 -9.44
C VAL A 195 -3.43 3.39 -10.75
N ALA A 196 -3.77 2.78 -11.88
CA ALA A 196 -3.62 3.41 -13.18
C ALA A 196 -4.74 3.03 -14.16
N LEU A 197 -5.03 3.95 -15.07
CA LEU A 197 -5.85 3.75 -16.26
C LEU A 197 -5.02 4.11 -17.49
N ASP A 198 -4.85 3.19 -18.43
CA ASP A 198 -4.15 3.47 -19.69
C ASP A 198 -5.08 3.91 -20.83
N GLU A 199 -4.50 4.27 -21.97
CA GLU A 199 -5.24 4.71 -23.17
C GLU A 199 -6.13 3.62 -23.78
N LYS A 200 -5.85 2.35 -23.50
CA LYS A 200 -6.66 1.21 -23.95
C LYS A 200 -7.83 0.92 -23.01
N GLY A 201 -7.93 1.66 -21.89
CA GLY A 201 -8.96 1.49 -20.89
C GLY A 201 -8.67 0.32 -19.91
N VAL A 202 -7.43 -0.18 -19.84
CA VAL A 202 -7.04 -1.18 -18.86
C VAL A 202 -6.79 -0.47 -17.53
N LEU A 203 -7.44 -0.96 -16.49
CA LEU A 203 -7.28 -0.52 -15.10
C LEU A 203 -6.34 -1.48 -14.36
N ALA A 204 -5.42 -0.95 -13.55
CA ALA A 204 -4.53 -1.76 -12.73
C ALA A 204 -4.36 -1.16 -11.33
N ALA A 205 -4.24 -2.05 -10.33
CA ALA A 205 -3.97 -1.73 -8.93
C ALA A 205 -2.77 -2.53 -8.44
N ALA A 206 -1.85 -1.91 -7.69
CA ALA A 206 -0.71 -2.56 -7.08
C ALA A 206 -0.45 -2.00 -5.68
N SER A 207 -0.08 -2.88 -4.74
CA SER A 207 0.18 -2.51 -3.35
C SER A 207 1.36 -3.28 -2.79
N SER A 208 2.11 -2.68 -1.85
CA SER A 208 3.24 -3.30 -1.16
C SER A 208 3.41 -2.78 0.27
N THR A 209 3.81 -3.66 1.20
CA THR A 209 3.99 -3.30 2.61
C THR A 209 4.96 -4.23 3.34
N GLY A 210 5.61 -3.71 4.38
CA GLY A 210 6.28 -4.51 5.43
C GLY A 210 5.34 -4.94 6.56
N GLY A 211 4.05 -4.55 6.50
CA GLY A 211 3.09 -4.78 7.57
C GLY A 211 3.29 -3.84 8.77
N ILE A 212 2.98 -4.29 9.97
CA ILE A 212 3.11 -3.48 11.20
C ILE A 212 4.37 -3.83 11.97
N TRP A 213 4.95 -2.86 12.69
CA TRP A 213 6.10 -3.05 13.57
C TRP A 213 5.84 -4.12 14.62
N LEU A 214 6.84 -4.97 14.86
CA LEU A 214 6.78 -6.07 15.84
C LEU A 214 5.60 -7.02 15.60
N LYS A 215 5.14 -7.15 14.37
CA LYS A 215 4.11 -8.15 14.04
C LYS A 215 4.57 -9.55 14.40
N HIS A 216 3.63 -10.44 14.70
CA HIS A 216 3.93 -11.85 14.84
C HIS A 216 4.48 -12.39 13.50
N PRO A 217 5.54 -13.20 13.49
CA PRO A 217 6.01 -13.86 12.27
C PRO A 217 4.87 -14.58 11.55
N GLY A 218 4.77 -14.36 10.23
CA GLY A 218 3.66 -14.89 9.41
C GLY A 218 2.36 -14.08 9.45
N ARG A 219 2.29 -12.95 10.19
CA ARG A 219 1.11 -12.06 10.10
C ARG A 219 1.07 -11.37 8.75
N ILE A 220 -0.03 -11.55 8.05
CA ILE A 220 -0.37 -10.89 6.78
C ILE A 220 -1.49 -9.88 7.04
N GLY A 221 -1.35 -8.68 6.43
CA GLY A 221 -2.37 -7.63 6.46
C GLY A 221 -3.39 -7.74 5.34
N ASP A 222 -3.95 -6.61 4.97
CA ASP A 222 -4.91 -6.46 3.88
C ASP A 222 -4.25 -6.51 2.49
N THR A 223 -3.01 -6.06 2.40
CA THR A 223 -2.28 -5.84 1.14
C THR A 223 -2.37 -7.00 0.16
N PRO A 224 -2.20 -8.30 0.51
CA PRO A 224 -2.26 -9.39 -0.45
C PRO A 224 -3.67 -10.02 -0.57
N ILE A 225 -4.70 -9.40 0.01
CA ILE A 225 -6.06 -9.96 0.01
C ILE A 225 -6.92 -9.20 -1.01
N PRO A 226 -7.32 -9.86 -2.14
CA PRO A 226 -8.19 -9.25 -3.14
C PRO A 226 -9.51 -8.77 -2.54
N GLY A 227 -9.91 -7.54 -2.88
CA GLY A 227 -11.13 -6.92 -2.35
C GLY A 227 -10.94 -6.20 -1.01
N ALA A 228 -9.89 -6.53 -0.25
CA ALA A 228 -9.51 -5.81 0.97
C ALA A 228 -8.49 -4.70 0.64
N GLY A 229 -7.21 -5.03 0.49
CA GLY A 229 -6.14 -4.07 0.25
C GLY A 229 -6.06 -3.58 -1.18
N PHE A 230 -6.51 -4.36 -2.14
CA PHE A 230 -6.49 -4.02 -3.57
C PHE A 230 -7.65 -4.64 -4.32
N TYR A 231 -8.05 -4.01 -5.41
CA TYR A 231 -9.05 -4.53 -6.33
C TYR A 231 -8.98 -3.83 -7.69
N ALA A 232 -9.22 -4.55 -8.77
CA ALA A 232 -9.46 -3.96 -10.09
C ALA A 232 -10.49 -4.78 -10.86
N ASP A 233 -11.41 -4.09 -11.53
CA ASP A 233 -12.36 -4.68 -12.49
C ASP A 233 -12.53 -3.74 -13.69
N SER A 234 -13.51 -4.00 -14.54
CA SER A 234 -13.78 -3.19 -15.73
C SER A 234 -14.18 -1.73 -15.42
N ASN A 235 -14.53 -1.40 -14.18
CA ASN A 235 -15.08 -0.10 -13.80
C ASN A 235 -14.10 0.74 -12.97
N VAL A 236 -13.30 0.09 -12.12
CA VAL A 236 -12.46 0.79 -11.13
C VAL A 236 -11.23 -0.02 -10.74
N ALA A 237 -10.11 0.67 -10.46
CA ALA A 237 -8.97 0.14 -9.72
C ALA A 237 -8.86 0.87 -8.38
N VAL A 238 -8.61 0.12 -7.29
CA VAL A 238 -8.60 0.63 -5.91
C VAL A 238 -7.44 0.02 -5.14
N VAL A 239 -6.78 0.83 -4.30
CA VAL A 239 -5.83 0.36 -3.28
C VAL A 239 -6.19 1.01 -1.95
N ALA A 240 -6.12 0.22 -0.88
CA ALA A 240 -6.33 0.65 0.49
C ALA A 240 -5.04 0.63 1.30
N THR A 241 -4.96 1.47 2.32
CA THR A 241 -3.87 1.58 3.27
C THR A 241 -4.40 1.94 4.65
N GLY A 242 -3.75 1.48 5.73
CA GLY A 242 -4.19 1.75 7.08
C GLY A 242 -4.11 0.52 7.99
N TYR A 243 -5.12 0.32 8.84
CA TYR A 243 -5.16 -0.86 9.71
C TYR A 243 -5.61 -2.08 8.95
N GLY A 244 -4.67 -2.97 8.63
CA GLY A 244 -4.90 -4.13 7.79
C GLY A 244 -6.08 -4.99 8.25
N GLU A 245 -6.21 -5.26 9.55
CA GLU A 245 -7.30 -6.06 10.11
C GLU A 245 -8.68 -5.39 9.98
N VAL A 246 -8.72 -4.06 9.97
CA VAL A 246 -9.95 -3.29 9.72
C VAL A 246 -10.31 -3.34 8.25
N ILE A 247 -9.32 -3.12 7.38
CA ILE A 247 -9.49 -3.13 5.92
C ILE A 247 -9.96 -4.51 5.45
N VAL A 248 -9.36 -5.60 6.00
CA VAL A 248 -9.82 -6.97 5.71
C VAL A 248 -11.27 -7.18 6.11
N LYS A 249 -11.66 -6.81 7.34
CA LYS A 249 -13.03 -7.01 7.83
C LYS A 249 -14.06 -6.14 7.10
N SER A 250 -13.68 -4.97 6.62
CA SER A 250 -14.56 -4.07 5.87
C SER A 250 -14.59 -4.36 4.38
N MET A 251 -13.65 -5.17 3.84
CA MET A 251 -13.49 -5.41 2.40
C MET A 251 -13.48 -4.10 1.61
N ALA A 252 -12.62 -3.17 2.05
CA ALA A 252 -12.71 -1.76 1.68
C ALA A 252 -12.64 -1.52 0.16
N SER A 253 -11.67 -2.12 -0.53
CA SER A 253 -11.52 -1.97 -1.98
C SER A 253 -12.73 -2.52 -2.76
N LYS A 254 -13.24 -3.68 -2.36
CA LYS A 254 -14.44 -4.27 -2.99
C LYS A 254 -15.71 -3.47 -2.70
N THR A 255 -15.79 -2.83 -1.53
CA THR A 255 -16.92 -1.98 -1.17
C THR A 255 -17.07 -0.79 -2.13
N ILE A 256 -15.96 -0.21 -2.62
CA ILE A 256 -15.99 0.83 -3.66
C ILE A 256 -16.53 0.26 -4.97
N ALA A 257 -15.96 -0.83 -5.46
CA ALA A 257 -16.40 -1.46 -6.71
C ALA A 257 -17.89 -1.83 -6.69
N ASP A 258 -18.37 -2.44 -5.59
CA ASP A 258 -19.78 -2.79 -5.42
C ASP A 258 -20.72 -1.58 -5.33
N SER A 259 -20.23 -0.47 -4.79
CA SER A 259 -21.00 0.77 -4.70
C SER A 259 -21.16 1.43 -6.06
N LEU A 260 -20.09 1.49 -6.85
CA LEU A 260 -20.13 1.96 -8.24
C LEU A 260 -21.06 1.10 -9.11
N ALA A 261 -20.99 -0.23 -8.96
CA ALA A 261 -21.88 -1.15 -9.67
C ALA A 261 -23.37 -0.94 -9.33
N LYS A 262 -23.68 -0.36 -8.18
CA LYS A 262 -25.03 0.04 -7.74
C LYS A 262 -25.40 1.45 -8.16
N GLY A 263 -24.56 2.13 -8.92
CA GLY A 263 -24.84 3.48 -9.46
C GLY A 263 -24.47 4.64 -8.53
N LEU A 264 -23.73 4.41 -7.43
CA LEU A 264 -23.21 5.49 -6.63
C LEU A 264 -22.08 6.21 -7.39
N SER A 265 -21.88 7.50 -7.12
CA SER A 265 -20.72 8.24 -7.57
C SER A 265 -19.43 7.73 -6.90
N LEU A 266 -18.26 8.04 -7.49
CA LEU A 266 -16.96 7.67 -6.90
C LEU A 266 -16.79 8.27 -5.51
N GLU A 267 -17.24 9.52 -5.29
CA GLU A 267 -17.21 10.17 -3.98
C GLU A 267 -18.02 9.42 -2.94
N GLU A 268 -19.28 9.09 -3.24
CA GLU A 268 -20.17 8.33 -2.36
C GLU A 268 -19.61 6.93 -2.07
N ALA A 269 -19.04 6.26 -3.07
CA ALA A 269 -18.43 4.95 -2.92
C ALA A 269 -17.21 4.99 -1.98
N CYS A 270 -16.33 5.99 -2.11
CA CYS A 270 -15.18 6.18 -1.23
C CYS A 270 -15.62 6.53 0.20
N ARG A 271 -16.59 7.42 0.38
CA ARG A 271 -17.16 7.74 1.71
C ARG A 271 -17.72 6.50 2.39
N LYS A 272 -18.50 5.71 1.70
CA LYS A 272 -19.10 4.47 2.21
C LYS A 272 -18.05 3.43 2.61
N ALA A 273 -16.96 3.30 1.86
CA ALA A 273 -15.87 2.40 2.23
C ALA A 273 -15.17 2.84 3.52
N ILE A 274 -14.95 4.14 3.71
CA ILE A 274 -14.38 4.70 4.94
C ILE A 274 -15.35 4.51 6.12
N GLU A 275 -16.63 4.86 5.95
CA GLU A 275 -17.66 4.68 6.99
C GLU A 275 -17.74 3.23 7.47
N LYS A 276 -17.73 2.28 6.54
CA LYS A 276 -17.71 0.85 6.88
C LYS A 276 -16.43 0.43 7.62
N ALA A 277 -15.29 1.00 7.29
CA ALA A 277 -14.05 0.77 8.04
C ALA A 277 -14.13 1.41 9.44
N GLU A 278 -14.68 2.61 9.57
CA GLU A 278 -14.91 3.27 10.86
C GLU A 278 -15.87 2.48 11.78
N GLU A 279 -16.90 1.85 11.22
CA GLU A 279 -17.80 0.95 11.97
C GLU A 279 -17.04 -0.23 12.58
N VAL A 280 -16.08 -0.80 11.84
CA VAL A 280 -15.27 -1.94 12.28
C VAL A 280 -14.18 -1.54 13.28
N GLY A 281 -13.43 -0.47 12.98
CA GLY A 281 -12.19 -0.10 13.68
C GLY A 281 -12.24 1.20 14.47
N GLY A 282 -13.28 2.00 14.33
CA GLY A 282 -13.35 3.39 14.81
C GLY A 282 -12.67 4.34 13.81
N LYS A 283 -12.49 5.60 14.20
CA LYS A 283 -11.93 6.64 13.35
C LYS A 283 -10.41 6.55 13.19
N ARG A 284 -9.89 7.13 12.12
CA ARG A 284 -8.47 7.24 11.76
C ARG A 284 -7.84 5.89 11.44
N VAL A 285 -8.49 5.12 10.60
CA VAL A 285 -8.10 3.73 10.35
C VAL A 285 -7.76 3.42 8.89
N ILE A 286 -8.10 4.29 7.92
CA ILE A 286 -8.01 3.95 6.51
C ILE A 286 -7.66 5.14 5.62
N GLY A 287 -6.95 4.87 4.52
CA GLY A 287 -6.85 5.68 3.32
C GLY A 287 -7.09 4.83 2.08
N LEU A 288 -7.48 5.46 1.00
CA LEU A 288 -7.86 4.84 -0.26
C LEU A 288 -7.40 5.71 -1.43
N ILE A 289 -6.92 5.08 -2.48
CA ILE A 289 -6.83 5.68 -3.81
C ILE A 289 -7.63 4.85 -4.81
N ALA A 290 -8.29 5.53 -5.74
CA ALA A 290 -9.05 4.87 -6.79
C ALA A 290 -8.96 5.61 -8.12
N VAL A 291 -9.09 4.88 -9.23
CA VAL A 291 -9.32 5.44 -10.56
C VAL A 291 -10.42 4.66 -11.26
N THR A 292 -11.39 5.37 -11.84
CA THR A 292 -12.47 4.76 -12.62
C THR A 292 -12.09 4.63 -14.10
N ARG A 293 -12.81 3.78 -14.83
CA ARG A 293 -12.69 3.66 -16.30
C ARG A 293 -12.92 4.97 -17.04
N ASN A 294 -13.66 5.89 -16.45
CA ASN A 294 -13.95 7.22 -17.05
C ASN A 294 -12.85 8.24 -16.78
N GLY A 295 -11.79 7.87 -15.99
CA GLY A 295 -10.69 8.78 -15.67
C GLY A 295 -10.97 9.69 -14.47
N GLU A 296 -11.98 9.40 -13.64
CA GLU A 296 -12.12 10.03 -12.33
C GLU A 296 -11.13 9.42 -11.35
N VAL A 297 -10.43 10.24 -10.59
CA VAL A 297 -9.49 9.82 -9.53
C VAL A 297 -10.06 10.18 -8.16
N CYS A 298 -9.85 9.29 -7.18
CA CYS A 298 -10.20 9.55 -5.78
C CYS A 298 -8.97 9.36 -4.90
N LEU A 299 -8.76 10.31 -3.98
CA LEU A 299 -7.84 10.22 -2.85
C LEU A 299 -8.66 10.47 -1.60
N ALA A 300 -8.80 9.46 -0.75
CA ALA A 300 -9.69 9.55 0.41
C ALA A 300 -9.05 8.93 1.66
N TYR A 301 -9.18 9.61 2.81
CA TYR A 301 -8.66 9.10 4.09
C TYR A 301 -9.39 9.70 5.28
N ASP A 302 -9.40 8.97 6.39
CA ASP A 302 -9.88 9.44 7.70
C ASP A 302 -8.73 9.60 8.71
N THR A 303 -7.51 9.26 8.34
CA THR A 303 -6.28 9.41 9.14
C THR A 303 -5.81 10.87 9.22
N GLU A 304 -4.69 11.13 9.87
CA GLU A 304 -4.10 12.46 9.98
C GLU A 304 -3.57 12.97 8.63
N GLY A 305 -3.04 12.06 7.78
CA GLY A 305 -2.55 12.38 6.45
C GLY A 305 -2.34 11.13 5.60
N MET A 306 -2.23 11.35 4.29
CA MET A 306 -1.87 10.36 3.28
C MET A 306 -1.12 11.06 2.14
N PRO A 307 0.23 11.14 2.19
CA PRO A 307 1.00 11.67 1.08
C PRO A 307 0.65 10.93 -0.20
N SER A 308 0.14 11.62 -1.17
CA SER A 308 -0.41 11.02 -2.37
C SER A 308 -0.42 12.01 -3.53
N GLY A 309 -0.74 11.53 -4.70
CA GLY A 309 -0.88 12.38 -5.87
C GLY A 309 -1.30 11.59 -7.08
N TYR A 310 -1.52 12.31 -8.17
CA TYR A 310 -1.77 11.72 -9.48
C TYR A 310 -1.09 12.50 -10.60
N MET A 311 -0.80 11.81 -11.68
CA MET A 311 -0.23 12.38 -12.89
C MET A 311 -1.02 11.94 -14.11
N TYR A 312 -1.28 12.89 -15.02
CA TYR A 312 -2.00 12.72 -16.26
C TYR A 312 -1.38 13.63 -17.35
N LYS A 313 -1.88 13.57 -18.59
CA LYS A 313 -1.34 14.39 -19.69
C LYS A 313 -1.31 15.90 -19.40
N GLY A 314 -2.24 16.39 -18.58
CA GLY A 314 -2.34 17.81 -18.23
C GLY A 314 -1.40 18.26 -17.10
N GLY A 315 -0.70 17.34 -16.42
CA GLY A 315 0.23 17.69 -15.36
C GLY A 315 0.25 16.72 -14.18
N ILE A 316 0.79 17.19 -13.07
CA ILE A 316 0.93 16.44 -11.82
C ILE A 316 0.25 17.22 -10.69
N ARG A 317 -0.48 16.52 -9.85
CA ARG A 317 -1.01 17.06 -8.59
C ARG A 317 -0.54 16.20 -7.42
N ILE A 318 -0.02 16.85 -6.39
CA ILE A 318 0.44 16.21 -5.15
C ILE A 318 -0.38 16.75 -4.00
N ILE A 319 -0.85 15.84 -3.16
CA ILE A 319 -1.51 16.12 -1.88
C ILE A 319 -0.46 15.81 -0.81
N GLU A 320 -0.07 16.83 -0.06
CA GLU A 320 1.00 16.70 0.92
C GLU A 320 0.48 16.00 2.18
N LEU A 321 -0.10 16.68 3.14
CA LEU A 321 -0.65 16.11 4.40
C LEU A 321 -1.84 16.93 4.88
#